data_d2cc54733e6d79a630e0adb172d6a486
#
_entry.id   d2cc54733e6d79a630e0adb172d6a486
#
_cell.length_a   1.000
_cell.length_b   1.000
_cell.length_c   1.000
_cell.angle_alpha   90.00
_cell.angle_beta   90.00
_cell.angle_gamma   90.00
#
_symmetry.space_group_name_H-M   'P 1'
#
loop_
_entity.id
_entity.type
_entity.pdbx_description
1 polymer ?
#
loop_
_entity_poly.entity_id
_entity_poly.type
_entity_poly.pdbx_seq_one_letter_code
_entity_poly.pdbx_strand_id
1 'polypeptide(L)'
;MGKYILRRLIIALPSLLGISLILFVLLALAPGDPFGELANNSNIPPEVRAALRVKFGIDDPIIVRYLRWLAAMLQGDWGFSFASRIDVDKLILQRVPTTLFVVGSSQILALAVALPVGVYAAMRPYSIFDQIANTFAFVGFSLPTFFTGLLLILIFSVNLGWLPFVYRTDIAATGWLWYWEIFKQAIMPVAVLGLFQAASYTRYVRSAVLDVIRLDYVTTARSKGLSERKVIVKHVVRNALIPVVTLVALQMPAVFGGAIITEQIFRIPGIGSLLISAILANDTPVIMAVTFVFACLVVVFNLLADIIYGWLDPRISYR
;
A
#
# COMPACT_ATOMS: atom_id res chain seq x y z
N MET A 1 -12.86 23.12 0.70
CA MET A 1 -12.03 22.00 1.19
C MET A 1 -12.71 21.22 2.31
N GLY A 2 -13.05 21.80 3.47
CA GLY A 2 -13.63 21.03 4.60
C GLY A 2 -14.91 20.26 4.26
N LYS A 3 -15.89 20.86 3.60
CA LYS A 3 -17.12 20.16 3.14
C LYS A 3 -16.83 18.99 2.17
N TYR A 4 -15.85 19.14 1.30
CA TYR A 4 -15.44 18.10 0.37
C TYR A 4 -14.83 16.90 1.10
N ILE A 5 -13.89 17.16 2.01
CA ILE A 5 -13.27 16.12 2.84
C ILE A 5 -14.32 15.39 3.67
N LEU A 6 -15.23 16.14 4.31
CA LEU A 6 -16.33 15.54 5.10
C LEU A 6 -17.23 14.65 4.23
N ARG A 7 -17.61 15.11 3.03
CA ARG A 7 -18.40 14.31 2.09
C ARG A 7 -17.68 13.02 1.69
N ARG A 8 -16.36 13.09 1.43
CA ARG A 8 -15.54 11.93 1.10
C ARG A 8 -15.43 10.92 2.24
N LEU A 9 -15.28 11.41 3.48
CA LEU A 9 -15.29 10.57 4.68
C LEU A 9 -16.66 9.90 4.87
N ILE A 10 -17.77 10.62 4.67
CA ILE A 10 -19.11 10.04 4.76
C ILE A 10 -19.32 8.95 3.69
N ILE A 11 -18.82 9.13 2.46
CA ILE A 11 -18.90 8.11 1.39
C ILE A 11 -17.99 6.93 1.69
N ALA A 12 -16.86 7.14 2.37
CA ALA A 12 -15.95 6.06 2.73
C ALA A 12 -16.53 5.12 3.80
N LEU A 13 -17.38 5.61 4.70
CA LEU A 13 -17.99 4.79 5.75
C LEU A 13 -18.82 3.61 5.21
N PRO A 14 -19.80 3.79 4.29
CA PRO A 14 -20.50 2.67 3.68
C PRO A 14 -19.59 1.68 2.97
N SER A 15 -18.52 2.16 2.31
CA SER A 15 -17.54 1.31 1.65
C SER A 15 -16.78 0.44 2.63
N LEU A 16 -16.31 1.02 3.75
CA LEU A 16 -15.62 0.26 4.80
C LEU A 16 -16.56 -0.74 5.48
N LEU A 17 -17.81 -0.36 5.74
CA LEU A 17 -18.83 -1.27 6.28
C LEU A 17 -19.12 -2.41 5.30
N GLY A 18 -19.26 -2.11 4.01
CA GLY A 18 -19.47 -3.14 2.98
C GLY A 18 -18.28 -4.11 2.88
N ILE A 19 -17.05 -3.59 2.87
CA ILE A 19 -15.84 -4.43 2.85
C ILE A 19 -15.77 -5.29 4.11
N SER A 20 -15.97 -4.73 5.30
CA SER A 20 -15.92 -5.48 6.56
C SER A 20 -17.00 -6.56 6.64
N LEU A 21 -18.22 -6.29 6.15
CA LEU A 21 -19.30 -7.27 6.10
C LEU A 21 -18.96 -8.41 5.15
N ILE A 22 -18.49 -8.11 3.94
CA ILE A 22 -18.10 -9.12 2.94
C ILE A 22 -16.99 -10.00 3.51
N LEU A 23 -15.95 -9.40 4.10
CA LEU A 23 -14.85 -10.14 4.72
C LEU A 23 -15.34 -11.03 5.85
N PHE A 24 -16.19 -10.51 6.73
CA PHE A 24 -16.76 -11.29 7.83
C PHE A 24 -17.53 -12.50 7.31
N VAL A 25 -18.40 -12.31 6.32
CA VAL A 25 -19.21 -13.39 5.73
C VAL A 25 -18.31 -14.42 5.05
N LEU A 26 -17.31 -13.98 4.28
CA LEU A 26 -16.37 -14.89 3.61
C LEU A 26 -15.60 -15.75 4.61
N LEU A 27 -15.11 -15.16 5.70
CA LEU A 27 -14.38 -15.90 6.73
C LEU A 27 -15.29 -16.78 7.58
N ALA A 28 -16.53 -16.35 7.84
CA ALA A 28 -17.51 -17.17 8.57
C ALA A 28 -17.99 -18.38 7.75
N LEU A 29 -17.92 -18.31 6.41
CA LEU A 29 -18.27 -19.40 5.50
C LEU A 29 -17.06 -20.25 5.08
N ALA A 30 -15.85 -19.78 5.35
CA ALA A 30 -14.63 -20.51 5.03
C ALA A 30 -14.55 -21.82 5.83
N PRO A 31 -14.13 -22.94 5.22
CA PRO A 31 -13.87 -24.16 5.95
C PRO A 31 -12.71 -23.92 6.93
N GLY A 32 -12.87 -24.33 8.19
CA GLY A 32 -11.88 -24.09 9.23
C GLY A 32 -12.11 -22.81 10.03
N ASP A 33 -13.38 -22.43 10.29
CA ASP A 33 -13.69 -21.37 11.27
C ASP A 33 -12.96 -21.68 12.59
N PRO A 34 -11.89 -20.92 12.97
CA PRO A 34 -11.08 -21.23 14.14
C PRO A 34 -11.88 -21.15 15.43
N PHE A 35 -12.93 -20.34 15.46
CA PHE A 35 -13.87 -20.33 16.57
C PHE A 35 -14.65 -21.64 16.64
N GLY A 36 -15.06 -22.16 15.46
CA GLY A 36 -15.69 -23.47 15.33
C GLY A 36 -14.72 -24.61 15.62
N GLU A 37 -13.49 -24.55 15.15
CA GLU A 37 -12.45 -25.55 15.45
C GLU A 37 -12.13 -25.60 16.96
N LEU A 38 -11.93 -24.44 17.61
CA LEU A 38 -11.71 -24.38 19.05
C LEU A 38 -12.93 -24.93 19.84
N ALA A 39 -14.13 -24.54 19.45
CA ALA A 39 -15.34 -24.96 20.11
C ALA A 39 -15.73 -26.42 19.82
N ASN A 40 -15.23 -27.03 18.73
CA ASN A 40 -15.44 -28.41 18.37
C ASN A 40 -14.26 -29.34 18.70
N ASN A 41 -13.14 -28.79 19.22
CA ASN A 41 -11.95 -29.56 19.56
C ASN A 41 -12.26 -30.53 20.72
N SER A 42 -12.20 -31.82 20.43
CA SER A 42 -12.47 -32.88 21.41
C SER A 42 -11.51 -32.95 22.58
N ASN A 43 -10.31 -32.32 22.44
CA ASN A 43 -9.31 -32.25 23.51
C ASN A 43 -9.63 -31.14 24.55
N ILE A 44 -10.61 -30.27 24.27
CA ILE A 44 -11.07 -29.24 25.21
C ILE A 44 -12.28 -29.79 26.00
N PRO A 45 -12.29 -29.62 27.33
CA PRO A 45 -13.42 -30.06 28.16
C PRO A 45 -14.76 -29.51 27.65
N PRO A 46 -15.87 -30.31 27.69
CA PRO A 46 -17.15 -29.89 27.16
C PRO A 46 -17.69 -28.57 27.72
N GLU A 47 -17.44 -28.32 29.00
CA GLU A 47 -17.84 -27.08 29.68
C GLU A 47 -17.11 -25.84 29.11
N VAL A 48 -15.79 -25.96 28.85
CA VAL A 48 -14.99 -24.90 28.26
C VAL A 48 -15.42 -24.67 26.79
N ARG A 49 -15.72 -25.74 26.05
CA ARG A 49 -16.26 -25.63 24.68
C ARG A 49 -17.59 -24.88 24.66
N ALA A 50 -18.51 -25.24 25.56
CA ALA A 50 -19.80 -24.56 25.67
C ALA A 50 -19.61 -23.06 26.01
N ALA A 51 -18.71 -22.72 26.94
CA ALA A 51 -18.39 -21.34 27.28
C ALA A 51 -17.79 -20.57 26.08
N LEU A 52 -16.90 -21.19 25.29
CA LEU A 52 -16.33 -20.61 24.08
C LEU A 52 -17.42 -20.38 23.00
N ARG A 53 -18.33 -21.35 22.78
CA ARG A 53 -19.45 -21.19 21.85
C ARG A 53 -20.32 -20.01 22.20
N VAL A 54 -20.66 -19.84 23.48
CA VAL A 54 -21.43 -18.68 23.93
C VAL A 54 -20.64 -17.38 23.80
N LYS A 55 -19.37 -17.37 24.23
CA LYS A 55 -18.50 -16.20 24.18
C LYS A 55 -18.31 -15.68 22.77
N PHE A 56 -18.10 -16.57 21.79
CA PHE A 56 -17.89 -16.21 20.38
C PHE A 56 -19.20 -16.16 19.59
N GLY A 57 -20.34 -16.49 20.22
CA GLY A 57 -21.64 -16.47 19.56
C GLY A 57 -21.73 -17.37 18.33
N ILE A 58 -21.06 -18.54 18.36
CA ILE A 58 -20.93 -19.44 17.19
C ILE A 58 -22.30 -19.90 16.69
N ASP A 59 -23.25 -20.07 17.59
CA ASP A 59 -24.60 -20.49 17.30
C ASP A 59 -25.54 -19.36 16.87
N ASP A 60 -25.05 -18.10 16.93
CA ASP A 60 -25.82 -16.92 16.52
C ASP A 60 -25.82 -16.75 14.98
N PRO A 61 -26.85 -16.13 14.42
CA PRO A 61 -26.89 -15.75 13.01
C PRO A 61 -25.68 -14.90 12.62
N ILE A 62 -25.14 -15.09 11.42
CA ILE A 62 -23.92 -14.40 10.93
C ILE A 62 -24.01 -12.87 11.11
N ILE A 63 -25.18 -12.29 10.87
CA ILE A 63 -25.39 -10.84 11.03
C ILE A 63 -25.22 -10.40 12.48
N VAL A 64 -25.71 -11.18 13.45
CA VAL A 64 -25.57 -10.87 14.88
C VAL A 64 -24.09 -10.96 15.29
N ARG A 65 -23.39 -11.98 14.81
CA ARG A 65 -21.93 -12.14 15.03
C ARG A 65 -21.16 -10.96 14.44
N TYR A 66 -21.50 -10.52 13.21
CA TYR A 66 -20.90 -9.36 12.57
C TYR A 66 -21.11 -8.09 13.39
N LEU A 67 -22.34 -7.81 13.83
CA LEU A 67 -22.64 -6.60 14.58
C LEU A 67 -21.91 -6.57 15.94
N ARG A 68 -21.79 -7.72 16.63
CA ARG A 68 -20.99 -7.80 17.86
C ARG A 68 -19.52 -7.55 17.60
N TRP A 69 -18.95 -8.16 16.57
CA TRP A 69 -17.57 -7.94 16.18
C TRP A 69 -17.31 -6.48 15.83
N LEU A 70 -18.19 -5.86 15.03
CA LEU A 70 -18.08 -4.45 14.66
C LEU A 70 -18.15 -3.54 15.88
N ALA A 71 -19.08 -3.79 16.80
CA ALA A 71 -19.20 -3.05 18.03
C ALA A 71 -17.96 -3.17 18.92
N ALA A 72 -17.41 -4.37 19.09
CA ALA A 72 -16.17 -4.62 19.83
C ALA A 72 -14.99 -3.87 19.21
N MET A 73 -14.83 -3.96 17.89
CA MET A 73 -13.77 -3.28 17.15
C MET A 73 -13.85 -1.74 17.29
N LEU A 74 -15.05 -1.17 17.23
CA LEU A 74 -15.26 0.27 17.45
C LEU A 74 -14.97 0.73 18.90
N GLN A 75 -15.03 -0.19 19.86
CA GLN A 75 -14.66 0.05 21.26
C GLN A 75 -13.16 -0.18 21.53
N GLY A 76 -12.40 -0.56 20.51
CA GLY A 76 -10.96 -0.83 20.61
C GLY A 76 -10.59 -2.27 20.95
N ASP A 77 -11.58 -3.18 21.05
CA ASP A 77 -11.33 -4.61 21.18
C ASP A 77 -11.29 -5.24 19.78
N TRP A 78 -10.07 -5.43 19.28
CA TRP A 78 -9.82 -6.02 17.95
C TRP A 78 -9.68 -7.54 18.01
N GLY A 79 -9.86 -8.11 19.20
CA GLY A 79 -9.74 -9.52 19.46
C GLY A 79 -8.34 -9.94 19.88
N PHE A 80 -8.17 -11.25 20.03
CA PHE A 80 -6.95 -11.88 20.52
C PHE A 80 -6.41 -12.87 19.47
N SER A 81 -5.11 -12.77 19.17
CA SER A 81 -4.42 -13.72 18.29
C SER A 81 -4.18 -15.05 18.98
N PHE A 82 -4.72 -16.12 18.44
CA PHE A 82 -4.52 -17.47 18.99
C PHE A 82 -3.13 -18.01 18.67
N ALA A 83 -2.58 -17.63 17.53
CA ALA A 83 -1.23 -18.03 17.08
C ALA A 83 -0.12 -17.31 17.86
N SER A 84 -0.24 -16.00 18.01
CA SER A 84 0.80 -15.15 18.64
C SER A 84 0.58 -14.96 20.14
N ARG A 85 -0.61 -15.27 20.66
CA ARG A 85 -1.02 -15.09 22.08
C ARG A 85 -0.89 -13.64 22.58
N ILE A 86 -1.20 -12.69 21.69
CA ILE A 86 -1.13 -11.25 21.94
C ILE A 86 -2.41 -10.61 21.38
N ASP A 87 -2.82 -9.48 21.97
CA ASP A 87 -3.95 -8.70 21.47
C ASP A 87 -3.68 -8.21 20.03
N VAL A 88 -4.69 -8.27 19.18
CA VAL A 88 -4.55 -8.00 17.74
C VAL A 88 -4.18 -6.54 17.47
N ASP A 89 -4.72 -5.59 18.24
CA ASP A 89 -4.40 -4.17 18.16
C ASP A 89 -2.89 -3.92 18.37
N LYS A 90 -2.29 -4.57 19.36
CA LYS A 90 -0.85 -4.47 19.66
C LYS A 90 0.00 -5.04 18.52
N LEU A 91 -0.40 -6.21 17.96
CA LEU A 91 0.29 -6.80 16.82
C LEU A 91 0.29 -5.85 15.61
N ILE A 92 -0.86 -5.25 15.32
CA ILE A 92 -1.00 -4.33 14.18
C ILE A 92 -0.20 -3.06 14.41
N LEU A 93 -0.31 -2.44 15.60
CA LEU A 93 0.43 -1.22 15.92
C LEU A 93 1.95 -1.40 15.83
N GLN A 94 2.47 -2.57 16.13
CA GLN A 94 3.89 -2.90 15.96
C GLN A 94 4.32 -3.03 14.50
N ARG A 95 3.40 -3.43 13.59
CA ARG A 95 3.70 -3.79 12.20
C ARG A 95 3.40 -2.67 11.19
N VAL A 96 2.34 -1.88 11.44
CA VAL A 96 1.92 -0.78 10.56
C VAL A 96 3.04 0.21 10.25
N PRO A 97 3.84 0.71 11.21
CA PRO A 97 4.91 1.68 10.91
C PRO A 97 5.93 1.15 9.90
N THR A 98 6.29 -0.13 9.99
CA THR A 98 7.26 -0.74 9.08
C THR A 98 6.69 -0.84 7.66
N THR A 99 5.45 -1.30 7.50
CA THR A 99 4.78 -1.32 6.18
C THR A 99 4.65 0.07 5.60
N LEU A 100 4.21 1.06 6.39
CA LEU A 100 4.08 2.44 5.91
C LEU A 100 5.42 3.04 5.52
N PHE A 101 6.49 2.74 6.25
CA PHE A 101 7.84 3.18 5.91
C PHE A 101 8.29 2.59 4.56
N VAL A 102 8.15 1.28 4.36
CA VAL A 102 8.57 0.61 3.11
C VAL A 102 7.71 1.06 1.94
N VAL A 103 6.38 1.06 2.08
CA VAL A 103 5.45 1.50 1.03
C VAL A 103 5.64 2.99 0.73
N GLY A 104 5.68 3.85 1.75
CA GLY A 104 5.87 5.28 1.58
C GLY A 104 7.20 5.62 0.90
N SER A 105 8.30 5.01 1.35
CA SER A 105 9.62 5.20 0.72
C SER A 105 9.65 4.71 -0.72
N SER A 106 8.98 3.58 -1.03
CA SER A 106 8.88 3.07 -2.39
C SER A 106 8.10 4.01 -3.31
N GLN A 107 7.02 4.63 -2.82
CA GLN A 107 6.26 5.62 -3.59
C GLN A 107 7.04 6.90 -3.84
N ILE A 108 7.80 7.36 -2.84
CA ILE A 108 8.70 8.52 -3.00
C ILE A 108 9.75 8.19 -4.07
N LEU A 109 10.38 7.02 -4.00
CA LEU A 109 11.35 6.58 -5.01
C LEU A 109 10.71 6.48 -6.40
N ALA A 110 9.52 5.88 -6.50
CA ALA A 110 8.81 5.75 -7.77
C ALA A 110 8.56 7.10 -8.43
N LEU A 111 8.05 8.07 -7.68
CA LEU A 111 7.78 9.41 -8.19
C LEU A 111 9.07 10.19 -8.47
N ALA A 112 10.09 10.06 -7.61
CA ALA A 112 11.39 10.71 -7.80
C ALA A 112 12.09 10.25 -9.09
N VAL A 113 11.85 9.01 -9.53
CA VAL A 113 12.35 8.49 -10.81
C VAL A 113 11.39 8.83 -11.95
N ALA A 114 10.11 8.54 -11.79
CA ALA A 114 9.13 8.63 -12.89
C ALA A 114 8.91 10.08 -13.37
N LEU A 115 8.87 11.05 -12.47
CA LEU A 115 8.62 12.44 -12.86
C LEU A 115 9.75 13.00 -13.75
N PRO A 116 11.02 13.00 -13.35
CA PRO A 116 12.08 13.56 -14.21
C PRO A 116 12.27 12.74 -15.48
N VAL A 117 12.22 11.40 -15.41
CA VAL A 117 12.42 10.54 -16.59
C VAL A 117 11.26 10.70 -17.57
N GLY A 118 10.02 10.65 -17.11
CA GLY A 118 8.83 10.79 -17.97
C GLY A 118 8.71 12.17 -18.59
N VAL A 119 8.98 13.24 -17.84
CA VAL A 119 8.97 14.62 -18.35
C VAL A 119 10.06 14.79 -19.42
N TYR A 120 11.30 14.35 -19.15
CA TYR A 120 12.39 14.49 -20.10
C TYR A 120 12.18 13.67 -21.37
N ALA A 121 11.67 12.45 -21.26
CA ALA A 121 11.30 11.60 -22.37
C ALA A 121 10.21 12.26 -23.26
N ALA A 122 9.21 12.90 -22.64
CA ALA A 122 8.16 13.62 -23.34
C ALA A 122 8.65 14.90 -24.05
N MET A 123 9.65 15.58 -23.49
CA MET A 123 10.25 16.76 -24.12
C MET A 123 11.09 16.44 -25.36
N ARG A 124 11.60 15.20 -25.45
CA ARG A 124 12.40 14.72 -26.59
C ARG A 124 11.86 13.39 -27.11
N PRO A 125 10.64 13.39 -27.67
CA PRO A 125 10.00 12.16 -28.14
C PRO A 125 10.82 11.52 -29.26
N TYR A 126 10.84 10.18 -29.23
CA TYR A 126 11.60 9.33 -30.16
C TYR A 126 13.14 9.46 -30.07
N SER A 127 13.66 10.22 -29.14
CA SER A 127 15.09 10.24 -28.87
C SER A 127 15.60 8.91 -28.32
N ILE A 128 16.92 8.69 -28.35
CA ILE A 128 17.55 7.50 -27.75
C ILE A 128 17.19 7.39 -26.26
N PHE A 129 17.16 8.51 -25.54
CA PHE A 129 16.75 8.51 -24.12
C PHE A 129 15.31 8.04 -23.95
N ASP A 130 14.37 8.55 -24.76
CA ASP A 130 12.97 8.13 -24.72
C ASP A 130 12.81 6.63 -25.00
N GLN A 131 13.53 6.12 -25.99
CA GLN A 131 13.51 4.68 -26.32
C GLN A 131 14.08 3.83 -25.17
N ILE A 132 15.21 4.23 -24.61
CA ILE A 132 15.82 3.55 -23.48
C ILE A 132 14.89 3.59 -22.25
N ALA A 133 14.36 4.75 -21.89
CA ALA A 133 13.44 4.90 -20.77
C ALA A 133 12.19 4.02 -20.91
N ASN A 134 11.58 3.99 -22.11
CA ASN A 134 10.44 3.12 -22.38
C ASN A 134 10.81 1.64 -22.35
N THR A 135 11.97 1.24 -22.87
CA THR A 135 12.43 -0.14 -22.83
C THR A 135 12.65 -0.61 -21.38
N PHE A 136 13.34 0.19 -20.57
CA PHE A 136 13.52 -0.12 -19.15
C PHE A 136 12.19 -0.15 -18.38
N ALA A 137 11.26 0.76 -18.68
CA ALA A 137 9.92 0.73 -18.11
C ALA A 137 9.18 -0.56 -18.50
N PHE A 138 9.30 -1.01 -19.73
CA PHE A 138 8.66 -2.25 -20.20
C PHE A 138 9.24 -3.49 -19.53
N VAL A 139 10.57 -3.59 -19.45
CA VAL A 139 11.27 -4.69 -18.76
C VAL A 139 10.94 -4.68 -17.27
N GLY A 140 11.00 -3.52 -16.61
CA GLY A 140 10.71 -3.40 -15.18
C GLY A 140 9.28 -3.81 -14.81
N PHE A 141 8.30 -3.49 -15.66
CA PHE A 141 6.91 -3.89 -15.46
C PHE A 141 6.66 -5.37 -15.80
N SER A 142 7.44 -5.97 -16.70
CA SER A 142 7.26 -7.36 -17.14
C SER A 142 7.80 -8.38 -16.13
N LEU A 143 8.71 -7.97 -15.25
CA LEU A 143 9.29 -8.86 -14.25
C LEU A 143 8.43 -8.90 -12.99
N PRO A 144 8.04 -10.09 -12.49
CA PRO A 144 7.36 -10.20 -11.22
C PRO A 144 8.21 -9.63 -10.07
N THR A 145 7.58 -8.91 -9.14
CA THR A 145 8.28 -8.27 -8.00
C THR A 145 9.03 -9.28 -7.13
N PHE A 146 8.46 -10.47 -6.93
CA PHE A 146 9.14 -11.53 -6.17
C PHE A 146 10.43 -12.00 -6.85
N PHE A 147 10.43 -12.13 -8.17
CA PHE A 147 11.61 -12.54 -8.93
C PHE A 147 12.70 -11.46 -8.85
N THR A 148 12.33 -10.21 -9.05
CA THR A 148 13.26 -9.08 -8.90
C THR A 148 13.84 -9.02 -7.49
N GLY A 149 13.00 -9.26 -6.45
CA GLY A 149 13.46 -9.33 -5.07
C GLY A 149 14.52 -10.40 -4.84
N LEU A 150 14.28 -11.63 -5.34
CA LEU A 150 15.24 -12.73 -5.23
C LEU A 150 16.53 -12.45 -5.99
N LEU A 151 16.45 -11.83 -7.18
CA LEU A 151 17.65 -11.42 -7.92
C LEU A 151 18.48 -10.38 -7.17
N LEU A 152 17.84 -9.38 -6.55
CA LEU A 152 18.56 -8.39 -5.76
C LEU A 152 19.22 -9.02 -4.54
N ILE A 153 18.55 -9.95 -3.85
CA ILE A 153 19.15 -10.71 -2.74
C ILE A 153 20.37 -11.49 -3.23
N LEU A 154 20.24 -12.23 -4.35
CA LEU A 154 21.34 -13.02 -4.90
C LEU A 154 22.54 -12.14 -5.24
N ILE A 155 22.33 -11.00 -5.88
CA ILE A 155 23.42 -10.13 -6.34
C ILE A 155 24.00 -9.35 -5.14
N PHE A 156 23.17 -8.58 -4.43
CA PHE A 156 23.68 -7.60 -3.46
C PHE A 156 23.92 -8.16 -2.06
N SER A 157 23.25 -9.25 -1.71
CA SER A 157 23.44 -9.86 -0.40
C SER A 157 24.35 -11.08 -0.44
N VAL A 158 24.05 -12.03 -1.32
CA VAL A 158 24.79 -13.30 -1.37
C VAL A 158 26.16 -13.14 -2.07
N ASN A 159 26.18 -12.56 -3.29
CA ASN A 159 27.42 -12.47 -4.06
C ASN A 159 28.31 -11.31 -3.63
N LEU A 160 27.74 -10.12 -3.39
CA LEU A 160 28.51 -8.92 -3.06
C LEU A 160 28.63 -8.66 -1.56
N GLY A 161 27.72 -9.20 -0.73
CA GLY A 161 27.74 -8.97 0.73
C GLY A 161 27.46 -7.52 1.16
N TRP A 162 26.90 -6.69 0.26
CA TRP A 162 26.72 -5.25 0.51
C TRP A 162 25.49 -4.93 1.36
N LEU A 163 24.39 -5.66 1.14
CA LEU A 163 23.10 -5.39 1.76
C LEU A 163 22.57 -6.63 2.49
N PRO A 164 21.94 -6.49 3.65
CA PRO A 164 21.36 -7.61 4.37
C PRO A 164 20.11 -8.14 3.64
N PHE A 165 19.93 -9.45 3.60
CA PHE A 165 18.77 -10.08 2.96
C PHE A 165 17.58 -10.28 3.91
N VAL A 166 17.79 -10.16 5.22
CA VAL A 166 16.75 -10.28 6.26
C VAL A 166 16.64 -8.96 7.00
N TYR A 167 15.42 -8.48 7.14
CA TYR A 167 15.12 -7.30 7.94
C TYR A 167 15.20 -7.66 9.43
N ARG A 168 16.07 -6.99 10.18
CA ARG A 168 16.29 -7.19 11.61
C ARG A 168 15.71 -6.03 12.41
N THR A 169 15.00 -6.36 13.47
CA THR A 169 14.47 -5.38 14.43
C THR A 169 15.34 -5.23 15.67
N ASP A 170 16.17 -6.24 15.96
CA ASP A 170 17.10 -6.33 17.09
C ASP A 170 18.44 -5.64 16.81
N ILE A 171 18.40 -4.39 16.35
CA ILE A 171 19.61 -3.63 16.01
C ILE A 171 20.22 -3.08 17.31
N ALA A 172 21.40 -3.58 17.67
CA ALA A 172 22.14 -3.12 18.84
C ALA A 172 22.75 -1.70 18.69
N ALA A 173 22.80 -1.17 17.46
CA ALA A 173 23.31 0.17 17.18
C ALA A 173 22.38 1.24 17.76
N THR A 174 22.94 2.37 18.16
CA THR A 174 22.21 3.54 18.69
C THR A 174 22.53 4.81 17.88
N GLY A 175 21.69 5.82 18.00
CA GLY A 175 21.89 7.10 17.32
C GLY A 175 21.89 6.97 15.79
N TRP A 176 22.83 7.67 15.12
CA TRP A 176 22.91 7.67 13.65
C TRP A 176 23.14 6.29 13.03
N LEU A 177 23.89 5.42 13.69
CA LEU A 177 24.16 4.07 13.20
C LEU A 177 22.89 3.22 13.11
N TRP A 178 21.94 3.42 14.02
CA TRP A 178 20.63 2.74 13.96
C TRP A 178 19.85 3.13 12.70
N TYR A 179 19.77 4.42 12.38
CA TYR A 179 19.10 4.90 11.15
C TYR A 179 19.79 4.37 9.89
N TRP A 180 21.12 4.29 9.91
CA TRP A 180 21.89 3.75 8.80
C TRP A 180 21.63 2.26 8.58
N GLU A 181 21.53 1.46 9.65
CA GLU A 181 21.19 0.03 9.54
C GLU A 181 19.77 -0.18 9.02
N ILE A 182 18.78 0.58 9.49
CA ILE A 182 17.42 0.55 8.96
C ILE A 182 17.39 0.93 7.47
N PHE A 183 18.12 1.98 7.10
CA PHE A 183 18.20 2.42 5.70
C PHE A 183 18.79 1.32 4.81
N LYS A 184 19.91 0.71 5.19
CA LYS A 184 20.53 -0.39 4.44
C LYS A 184 19.56 -1.56 4.21
N GLN A 185 18.82 -1.94 5.23
CA GLN A 185 17.84 -3.03 5.16
C GLN A 185 16.66 -2.68 4.25
N ALA A 186 16.28 -1.41 4.16
CA ALA A 186 15.18 -0.94 3.34
C ALA A 186 15.53 -0.78 1.85
N ILE A 187 16.80 -0.67 1.47
CA ILE A 187 17.23 -0.37 0.09
C ILE A 187 16.62 -1.37 -0.91
N MET A 188 16.82 -2.67 -0.70
CA MET A 188 16.35 -3.67 -1.66
C MET A 188 14.82 -3.75 -1.74
N PRO A 189 14.04 -3.88 -0.64
CA PRO A 189 12.59 -3.92 -0.71
C PRO A 189 11.99 -2.62 -1.28
N VAL A 190 12.52 -1.46 -0.91
CA VAL A 190 12.09 -0.17 -1.46
C VAL A 190 12.41 -0.06 -2.94
N ALA A 191 13.59 -0.55 -3.39
CA ALA A 191 13.97 -0.58 -4.80
C ALA A 191 13.05 -1.50 -5.62
N VAL A 192 12.72 -2.70 -5.13
CA VAL A 192 11.80 -3.63 -5.81
C VAL A 192 10.44 -2.98 -6.05
N LEU A 193 9.80 -2.49 -5.00
CA LEU A 193 8.48 -1.88 -5.11
C LEU A 193 8.53 -0.55 -5.86
N GLY A 194 9.51 0.30 -5.54
CA GLY A 194 9.63 1.64 -6.10
C GLY A 194 9.97 1.64 -7.59
N LEU A 195 10.90 0.80 -8.05
CA LEU A 195 11.27 0.73 -9.47
C LEU A 195 10.17 0.07 -10.31
N PHE A 196 9.47 -0.93 -9.77
CA PHE A 196 8.28 -1.49 -10.43
C PHE A 196 7.21 -0.43 -10.66
N GLN A 197 6.90 0.38 -9.65
CA GLN A 197 5.95 1.48 -9.77
C GLN A 197 6.47 2.60 -10.68
N ALA A 198 7.77 2.95 -10.57
CA ALA A 198 8.40 3.94 -11.42
C ALA A 198 8.27 3.60 -12.92
N ALA A 199 8.40 2.33 -13.27
CA ALA A 199 8.23 1.85 -14.63
C ALA A 199 6.83 2.16 -15.18
N SER A 200 5.78 1.89 -14.39
CA SER A 200 4.40 2.24 -14.73
C SER A 200 4.21 3.76 -14.79
N TYR A 201 4.60 4.47 -13.74
CA TYR A 201 4.38 5.92 -13.64
C TYR A 201 5.12 6.71 -14.73
N THR A 202 6.33 6.30 -15.13
CA THR A 202 7.12 6.96 -16.19
C THR A 202 6.32 7.04 -17.49
N ARG A 203 5.67 5.94 -17.89
CA ARG A 203 4.85 5.92 -19.13
C ARG A 203 3.66 6.85 -19.03
N TYR A 204 2.98 6.87 -17.88
CA TYR A 204 1.83 7.76 -17.66
C TYR A 204 2.24 9.23 -17.59
N VAL A 205 3.33 9.55 -16.90
CA VAL A 205 3.89 10.92 -16.86
C VAL A 205 4.24 11.37 -18.27
N ARG A 206 4.93 10.51 -19.04
CA ARG A 206 5.29 10.82 -20.43
C ARG A 206 4.04 11.11 -21.30
N SER A 207 3.03 10.27 -21.23
CA SER A 207 1.79 10.47 -21.97
C SER A 207 1.09 11.75 -21.55
N ALA A 208 0.89 11.98 -20.26
CA ALA A 208 0.24 13.18 -19.73
C ALA A 208 0.97 14.48 -20.13
N VAL A 209 2.31 14.44 -20.13
CA VAL A 209 3.11 15.60 -20.58
C VAL A 209 2.98 15.83 -22.08
N LEU A 210 2.95 14.78 -22.92
CA LEU A 210 2.77 14.88 -24.36
C LEU A 210 1.40 15.44 -24.71
N ASP A 211 0.35 15.10 -23.97
CA ASP A 211 -0.99 15.62 -24.18
C ASP A 211 -1.07 17.12 -23.85
N VAL A 212 -0.43 17.54 -22.75
CA VAL A 212 -0.48 18.92 -22.27
C VAL A 212 0.43 19.86 -23.07
N ILE A 213 1.64 19.42 -23.49
CA ILE A 213 2.65 20.28 -24.13
C ILE A 213 2.20 20.89 -25.46
N ARG A 214 1.19 20.27 -26.07
CA ARG A 214 0.62 20.70 -27.37
C ARG A 214 -0.58 21.65 -27.26
N LEU A 215 -1.04 21.94 -26.05
CA LEU A 215 -2.21 22.79 -25.85
C LEU A 215 -1.90 24.28 -26.10
N ASP A 216 -2.90 25.01 -26.59
CA ASP A 216 -2.78 26.42 -27.03
C ASP A 216 -2.24 27.36 -25.97
N TYR A 217 -2.58 27.15 -24.70
CA TYR A 217 -2.06 28.00 -23.61
C TYR A 217 -0.55 27.81 -23.39
N VAL A 218 0.02 26.63 -23.72
CA VAL A 218 1.46 26.39 -23.65
C VAL A 218 2.15 27.14 -24.79
N THR A 219 1.58 27.08 -25.99
CA THR A 219 2.06 27.87 -27.15
C THR A 219 1.98 29.36 -26.85
N THR A 220 0.89 29.85 -26.28
CA THR A 220 0.73 31.23 -25.84
C THR A 220 1.76 31.65 -24.82
N ALA A 221 2.10 30.77 -23.86
CA ALA A 221 3.15 31.05 -22.87
C ALA A 221 4.53 31.21 -23.51
N ARG A 222 4.85 30.40 -24.54
CA ARG A 222 6.09 30.53 -25.32
C ARG A 222 6.11 31.82 -26.13
N SER A 223 5.01 32.16 -26.79
CA SER A 223 4.88 33.40 -27.59
C SER A 223 5.03 34.67 -26.73
N LYS A 224 4.70 34.61 -25.44
CA LYS A 224 4.95 35.69 -24.47
C LYS A 224 6.41 35.79 -24.00
N GLY A 225 7.32 35.00 -24.55
CA GLY A 225 8.75 35.06 -24.24
C GLY A 225 9.16 34.43 -22.91
N LEU A 226 8.30 33.57 -22.32
CA LEU A 226 8.69 32.85 -21.10
C LEU A 226 9.78 31.82 -21.42
N SER A 227 10.77 31.71 -20.52
CA SER A 227 11.82 30.71 -20.65
C SER A 227 11.24 29.30 -20.68
N GLU A 228 11.82 28.40 -21.47
CA GLU A 228 11.31 27.03 -21.67
C GLU A 228 11.21 26.27 -20.32
N ARG A 229 12.16 26.46 -19.41
CA ARG A 229 12.09 25.87 -18.05
C ARG A 229 10.82 26.33 -17.31
N LYS A 230 10.47 27.62 -17.41
CA LYS A 230 9.27 28.17 -16.76
C LYS A 230 7.99 27.65 -17.41
N VAL A 231 7.99 27.53 -18.75
CA VAL A 231 6.88 26.92 -19.50
C VAL A 231 6.67 25.47 -19.05
N ILE A 232 7.72 24.65 -19.06
CA ILE A 232 7.62 23.23 -18.70
C ILE A 232 7.17 23.08 -17.25
N VAL A 233 7.84 23.69 -16.28
CA VAL A 233 7.54 23.45 -14.85
C VAL A 233 6.17 24.03 -14.47
N LYS A 234 5.85 25.26 -14.88
CA LYS A 234 4.65 25.97 -14.42
C LYS A 234 3.39 25.65 -15.24
N HIS A 235 3.54 25.48 -16.56
CA HIS A 235 2.40 25.35 -17.47
C HIS A 235 2.18 23.91 -17.94
N VAL A 236 3.22 23.11 -18.12
CA VAL A 236 3.10 21.73 -18.58
C VAL A 236 3.01 20.76 -17.42
N VAL A 237 4.05 20.65 -16.60
CA VAL A 237 4.15 19.63 -15.53
C VAL A 237 3.02 19.77 -14.53
N ARG A 238 2.72 20.99 -14.08
CA ARG A 238 1.62 21.21 -13.12
C ARG A 238 0.29 20.65 -13.60
N ASN A 239 -0.05 20.82 -14.87
CA ASN A 239 -1.31 20.31 -15.44
C ASN A 239 -1.22 18.82 -15.75
N ALA A 240 -0.07 18.33 -16.21
CA ALA A 240 0.17 16.93 -16.47
C ALA A 240 0.17 16.06 -15.18
N LEU A 241 0.46 16.66 -14.01
CA LEU A 241 0.41 15.94 -12.72
C LEU A 241 -1.02 15.57 -12.29
N ILE A 242 -2.05 16.27 -12.76
CA ILE A 242 -3.44 15.98 -12.39
C ILE A 242 -3.81 14.50 -12.63
N PRO A 243 -3.72 13.97 -13.87
CA PRO A 243 -4.01 12.56 -14.12
C PRO A 243 -3.00 11.61 -13.45
N VAL A 244 -1.76 12.04 -13.21
CA VAL A 244 -0.75 11.23 -12.53
C VAL A 244 -1.12 10.99 -11.06
N VAL A 245 -1.58 12.02 -10.34
CA VAL A 245 -2.04 11.88 -8.95
C VAL A 245 -3.22 10.92 -8.86
N THR A 246 -4.17 11.02 -9.80
CA THR A 246 -5.30 10.08 -9.86
C THR A 246 -4.83 8.64 -10.07
N LEU A 247 -3.87 8.43 -10.97
CA LEU A 247 -3.29 7.11 -11.20
C LEU A 247 -2.62 6.55 -9.96
N VAL A 248 -1.79 7.35 -9.27
CA VAL A 248 -1.10 6.95 -8.05
C VAL A 248 -2.11 6.49 -6.99
N ALA A 249 -3.20 7.23 -6.82
CA ALA A 249 -4.27 6.85 -5.90
C ALA A 249 -4.93 5.51 -6.26
N LEU A 250 -5.29 5.34 -7.53
CA LEU A 250 -5.93 4.12 -8.02
C LEU A 250 -5.02 2.89 -7.93
N GLN A 251 -3.71 3.08 -7.91
CA GLN A 251 -2.75 1.98 -7.79
C GLN A 251 -2.42 1.60 -6.34
N MET A 252 -2.85 2.36 -5.33
CA MET A 252 -2.55 2.04 -3.93
C MET A 252 -2.92 0.61 -3.50
N PRO A 253 -4.10 0.06 -3.86
CA PRO A 253 -4.41 -1.34 -3.53
C PRO A 253 -3.39 -2.34 -4.09
N ALA A 254 -2.94 -2.12 -5.33
CA ALA A 254 -1.93 -2.98 -5.97
C ALA A 254 -0.55 -2.84 -5.31
N VAL A 255 -0.20 -1.64 -4.84
CA VAL A 255 1.05 -1.40 -4.10
C VAL A 255 1.06 -2.17 -2.78
N PHE A 256 -0.03 -2.14 -2.02
CA PHE A 256 -0.15 -2.93 -0.79
C PHE A 256 -0.11 -4.43 -1.08
N GLY A 257 -0.75 -4.90 -2.16
CA GLY A 257 -0.64 -6.29 -2.61
C GLY A 257 0.80 -6.71 -2.93
N GLY A 258 1.56 -5.85 -3.62
CA GLY A 258 2.99 -6.05 -3.88
C GLY A 258 3.84 -6.01 -2.61
N ALA A 259 3.47 -5.16 -1.65
CA ALA A 259 4.15 -5.07 -0.36
C ALA A 259 4.03 -6.37 0.45
N ILE A 260 2.89 -7.05 0.44
CA ILE A 260 2.70 -8.36 1.10
C ILE A 260 3.77 -9.36 0.63
N ILE A 261 3.95 -9.47 -0.69
CA ILE A 261 4.93 -10.39 -1.28
C ILE A 261 6.37 -9.97 -0.92
N THR A 262 6.66 -8.68 -1.02
CA THR A 262 7.97 -8.12 -0.72
C THR A 262 8.34 -8.30 0.75
N GLU A 263 7.40 -8.09 1.67
CA GLU A 263 7.60 -8.32 3.11
C GLU A 263 7.93 -9.78 3.41
N GLN A 264 7.30 -10.74 2.72
CA GLN A 264 7.62 -12.15 2.85
C GLN A 264 9.04 -12.49 2.37
N ILE A 265 9.45 -11.96 1.22
CA ILE A 265 10.75 -12.26 0.62
C ILE A 265 11.90 -11.72 1.50
N PHE A 266 11.79 -10.48 1.95
CA PHE A 266 12.81 -9.81 2.76
C PHE A 266 12.65 -10.02 4.27
N ARG A 267 11.70 -10.87 4.68
CA ARG A 267 11.39 -11.12 6.10
C ARG A 267 11.09 -9.83 6.89
N ILE A 268 10.42 -8.88 6.24
CA ILE A 268 10.04 -7.61 6.87
C ILE A 268 8.87 -7.84 7.83
N PRO A 269 8.98 -7.40 9.10
CA PRO A 269 7.88 -7.51 10.07
C PRO A 269 6.81 -6.44 9.81
N GLY A 270 6.09 -6.57 8.70
CA GLY A 270 5.00 -5.69 8.30
C GLY A 270 3.62 -6.33 8.47
N ILE A 271 2.56 -5.57 8.14
CA ILE A 271 1.18 -6.07 8.22
C ILE A 271 0.86 -7.09 7.12
N GLY A 272 1.54 -7.04 5.98
CA GLY A 272 1.39 -8.03 4.92
C GLY A 272 1.96 -9.39 5.32
N SER A 273 3.15 -9.40 5.93
CA SER A 273 3.73 -10.64 6.48
C SER A 273 2.90 -11.19 7.63
N LEU A 274 2.31 -10.32 8.46
CA LEU A 274 1.37 -10.70 9.52
C LEU A 274 0.12 -11.37 8.92
N LEU A 275 -0.43 -10.81 7.85
CA LEU A 275 -1.61 -11.38 7.17
C LEU A 275 -1.34 -12.80 6.67
N ILE A 276 -0.23 -13.03 5.97
CA ILE A 276 0.13 -14.36 5.47
C ILE A 276 0.32 -15.34 6.62
N SER A 277 1.04 -14.94 7.67
CA SER A 277 1.24 -15.79 8.85
C SER A 277 -0.08 -16.15 9.53
N ALA A 278 -1.01 -15.19 9.63
CA ALA A 278 -2.34 -15.40 10.19
C ALA A 278 -3.19 -16.35 9.33
N ILE A 279 -3.13 -16.21 8.00
CA ILE A 279 -3.84 -17.12 7.07
C ILE A 279 -3.33 -18.56 7.24
N LEU A 280 -2.00 -18.74 7.27
CA LEU A 280 -1.39 -20.07 7.44
C LEU A 280 -1.67 -20.70 8.81
N ALA A 281 -1.90 -19.86 9.83
CA ALA A 281 -2.25 -20.28 11.19
C ALA A 281 -3.76 -20.35 11.45
N ASN A 282 -4.61 -20.05 10.46
CA ASN A 282 -6.06 -19.91 10.61
C ASN A 282 -6.46 -18.93 11.73
N ASP A 283 -5.69 -17.83 11.91
CA ASP A 283 -5.92 -16.83 12.95
C ASP A 283 -6.93 -15.76 12.47
N THR A 284 -8.21 -16.12 12.49
CA THR A 284 -9.29 -15.28 11.95
C THR A 284 -9.34 -13.86 12.53
N PRO A 285 -9.20 -13.62 13.85
CA PRO A 285 -9.19 -12.26 14.39
C PRO A 285 -8.12 -11.38 13.74
N VAL A 286 -6.91 -11.92 13.55
CA VAL A 286 -5.80 -11.19 12.89
C VAL A 286 -6.09 -10.97 11.41
N ILE A 287 -6.60 -11.99 10.69
CA ILE A 287 -6.94 -11.86 9.26
C ILE A 287 -7.97 -10.74 9.06
N MET A 288 -9.04 -10.73 9.83
CA MET A 288 -10.10 -9.73 9.77
C MET A 288 -9.56 -8.32 10.03
N ALA A 289 -8.85 -8.15 11.13
CA ALA A 289 -8.33 -6.86 11.55
C ALA A 289 -7.28 -6.30 10.56
N VAL A 290 -6.33 -7.12 10.11
CA VAL A 290 -5.32 -6.72 9.13
C VAL A 290 -5.95 -6.35 7.80
N THR A 291 -6.89 -7.14 7.29
CA THR A 291 -7.56 -6.84 6.02
C THR A 291 -8.40 -5.57 6.12
N PHE A 292 -9.06 -5.33 7.26
CA PHE A 292 -9.77 -4.08 7.53
C PHE A 292 -8.80 -2.88 7.58
N VAL A 293 -7.64 -3.03 8.22
CA VAL A 293 -6.59 -1.98 8.23
C VAL A 293 -6.09 -1.68 6.82
N PHE A 294 -5.88 -2.68 5.97
CA PHE A 294 -5.55 -2.44 4.56
C PHE A 294 -6.65 -1.63 3.84
N ALA A 295 -7.92 -1.98 4.07
CA ALA A 295 -9.03 -1.21 3.50
C ALA A 295 -9.03 0.25 3.99
N CYS A 296 -8.81 0.48 5.28
CA CYS A 296 -8.66 1.83 5.86
C CYS A 296 -7.48 2.59 5.24
N LEU A 297 -6.32 1.96 5.09
CA LEU A 297 -5.15 2.58 4.46
C LEU A 297 -5.43 2.98 3.02
N VAL A 298 -6.07 2.12 2.23
CA VAL A 298 -6.49 2.44 0.86
C VAL A 298 -7.42 3.66 0.83
N VAL A 299 -8.40 3.72 1.73
CA VAL A 299 -9.32 4.87 1.85
C VAL A 299 -8.55 6.14 2.23
N VAL A 300 -7.62 6.07 3.18
CA VAL A 300 -6.79 7.20 3.58
C VAL A 300 -5.93 7.71 2.43
N PHE A 301 -5.27 6.82 1.67
CA PHE A 301 -4.46 7.22 0.52
C PHE A 301 -5.31 7.82 -0.61
N ASN A 302 -6.52 7.28 -0.85
CA ASN A 302 -7.45 7.87 -1.81
C ASN A 302 -7.88 9.27 -1.37
N LEU A 303 -8.16 9.47 -0.07
CA LEU A 303 -8.51 10.79 0.48
C LEU A 303 -7.35 11.78 0.34
N LEU A 304 -6.11 11.34 0.62
CA LEU A 304 -4.91 12.16 0.42
C LEU A 304 -4.76 12.58 -1.05
N ALA A 305 -4.99 11.67 -1.98
CA ALA A 305 -4.96 11.97 -3.40
C ALA A 305 -6.05 12.98 -3.81
N ASP A 306 -7.26 12.85 -3.27
CA ASP A 306 -8.35 13.80 -3.50
C ASP A 306 -7.99 15.22 -2.99
N ILE A 307 -7.29 15.31 -1.86
CA ILE A 307 -6.80 16.59 -1.30
C ILE A 307 -5.74 17.19 -2.23
N ILE A 308 -4.77 16.38 -2.67
CA ILE A 308 -3.71 16.82 -3.60
C ILE A 308 -4.33 17.26 -4.92
N TYR A 309 -5.31 16.51 -5.42
CA TYR A 309 -6.03 16.84 -6.64
C TYR A 309 -6.73 18.21 -6.54
N GLY A 310 -7.46 18.45 -5.45
CA GLY A 310 -8.08 19.75 -5.20
C GLY A 310 -7.11 20.92 -5.06
N TRP A 311 -5.86 20.66 -4.64
CA TRP A 311 -4.81 21.66 -4.58
C TRP A 311 -4.18 21.94 -5.95
N LEU A 312 -4.06 20.91 -6.81
CA LEU A 312 -3.49 21.04 -8.15
C LEU A 312 -4.46 21.73 -9.12
N ASP A 313 -5.77 21.42 -9.05
CA ASP A 313 -6.79 21.98 -9.91
C ASP A 313 -7.87 22.76 -9.11
N PRO A 314 -7.70 24.08 -8.96
CA PRO A 314 -8.68 24.93 -8.24
C PRO A 314 -10.02 25.08 -9.02
N ARG A 315 -10.13 24.56 -10.24
CA ARG A 315 -11.37 24.60 -11.04
C ARG A 315 -12.36 23.53 -10.62
N ILE A 316 -11.95 22.56 -9.80
CA ILE A 316 -12.87 21.57 -9.25
C ILE A 316 -13.83 22.29 -8.32
N SER A 317 -15.04 22.49 -8.83
CA SER A 317 -16.13 23.06 -8.07
C SER A 317 -16.52 22.08 -6.97
N TYR A 318 -16.31 22.47 -5.72
CA TYR A 318 -16.72 21.73 -4.52
C TYR A 318 -18.25 21.81 -4.31
N ARG A 319 -19.06 21.55 -5.36
CA ARG A 319 -20.52 21.47 -5.26
C ARG A 319 -20.99 20.14 -4.69
#